data_0c69c5042b5cac921b7a47f34214e507
#
_entry.id   0c69c5042b5cac921b7a47f34214e507
#
_cell.length_a   1.000
_cell.length_b   1.000
_cell.length_c   1.000
_cell.angle_alpha   90.00
_cell.angle_beta   90.00
_cell.angle_gamma   90.00
#
_symmetry.space_group_name_H-M   'P 1'
#
loop_
_entity.id
_entity.type
_entity.pdbx_description
1 polymer ?
#
loop_
_entity_poly.entity_id
_entity_poly.type
_entity_poly.pdbx_seq_one_letter_code
_entity_poly.pdbx_strand_id
1 'polypeptide(L)'
;MPRKTAPAEQFGEAFFRRFYLNPKTRVVTSKEMIRRADLIAAFVNHGELQVRSILDVGCGLGLMRDQLLRHFPRAKYTGLEVSQYLCDKYGWIQGSAATFEAPRPFDLVVCYDVFQYLPVRPAAAGLRNLARLCQGV
;
A
#
# COMPACT_ATOMS: atom_id res chain seq x y z
N MET A 1 -4.62 24.14 10.91
CA MET A 1 -3.82 24.51 9.73
C MET A 1 -4.06 23.49 8.62
N PRO A 2 -4.35 23.90 7.41
CA PRO A 2 -4.42 22.93 6.32
C PRO A 2 -3.01 22.32 6.15
N ARG A 3 -2.89 21.00 6.33
CA ARG A 3 -1.66 20.29 5.97
C ARG A 3 -1.44 20.50 4.48
N LYS A 4 -0.35 21.19 4.13
CA LYS A 4 0.07 21.28 2.72
C LYS A 4 0.26 19.85 2.21
N THR A 5 -0.33 19.56 1.07
CA THR A 5 -0.01 18.34 0.31
C THR A 5 1.50 18.23 0.23
N ALA A 6 2.03 17.15 0.78
CA ALA A 6 3.41 16.80 0.51
C ALA A 6 3.48 16.42 -0.98
N PRO A 7 4.22 17.13 -1.83
CA PRO A 7 4.48 16.68 -3.18
C PRO A 7 5.15 15.31 -3.13
N ALA A 8 4.92 14.46 -4.14
CA ALA A 8 5.56 13.14 -4.24
C ALA A 8 7.09 13.20 -4.08
N GLU A 9 7.70 14.32 -4.41
CA GLU A 9 9.11 14.67 -4.19
C GLU A 9 9.57 14.58 -2.72
N GLN A 10 8.66 14.74 -1.75
CA GLN A 10 9.00 14.59 -0.33
C GLN A 10 9.28 13.13 0.05
N PHE A 11 8.78 12.18 -0.72
CA PHE A 11 8.98 10.75 -0.49
C PHE A 11 10.17 10.21 -1.28
N GLY A 12 11.28 10.96 -1.28
CA GLY A 12 12.53 10.55 -1.91
C GLY A 12 13.40 9.67 -1.02
N GLU A 13 14.62 9.37 -1.49
CA GLU A 13 15.57 8.51 -0.79
C GLU A 13 15.85 8.93 0.67
N ALA A 14 16.04 10.24 0.91
CA ALA A 14 16.33 10.76 2.25
C ALA A 14 15.20 10.48 3.25
N PHE A 15 13.95 10.58 2.80
CA PHE A 15 12.77 10.26 3.62
C PHE A 15 12.78 8.77 4.02
N PHE A 16 12.96 7.86 3.05
CA PHE A 16 12.94 6.42 3.34
C PHE A 16 14.16 5.97 4.13
N ARG A 17 15.34 6.53 3.90
CA ARG A 17 16.53 6.28 4.73
C ARG A 17 16.27 6.64 6.19
N ARG A 18 15.68 7.80 6.45
CA ARG A 18 15.42 8.28 7.81
C ARG A 18 14.33 7.47 8.52
N PHE A 19 13.18 7.30 7.87
CA PHE A 19 11.97 6.81 8.54
C PHE A 19 11.70 5.32 8.36
N TYR A 20 12.42 4.63 7.49
CA TYR A 20 12.19 3.21 7.22
C TYR A 20 13.44 2.34 7.29
N LEU A 21 14.59 2.84 6.87
CA LEU A 21 15.82 2.03 6.79
C LEU A 21 16.73 2.19 8.00
N ASN A 22 16.73 3.35 8.65
CA ASN A 22 17.57 3.59 9.83
C ASN A 22 16.96 2.94 11.08
N PRO A 23 17.62 1.95 11.71
CA PRO A 23 17.08 1.26 12.88
C PRO A 23 16.75 2.16 14.07
N LYS A 24 17.40 3.32 14.17
CA LYS A 24 17.21 4.28 15.29
C LYS A 24 16.00 5.19 15.09
N THR A 25 15.57 5.40 13.86
CA THR A 25 14.52 6.38 13.53
C THR A 25 13.37 5.82 12.72
N ARG A 26 13.44 4.55 12.31
CA ARG A 26 12.37 3.90 11.55
C ARG A 26 11.06 3.87 12.34
N VAL A 27 9.99 4.18 11.64
CA VAL A 27 8.63 4.24 12.19
C VAL A 27 7.89 2.91 12.16
N VAL A 28 8.42 1.92 11.45
CA VAL A 28 7.84 0.59 11.31
C VAL A 28 8.92 -0.47 11.14
N THR A 29 8.66 -1.66 11.61
CA THR A 29 9.54 -2.83 11.46
C THR A 29 8.93 -3.87 10.54
N SER A 30 9.78 -4.71 9.93
CA SER A 30 9.30 -5.87 9.16
C SER A 30 8.42 -6.79 9.99
N LYS A 31 8.73 -6.98 11.27
CA LYS A 31 7.94 -7.81 12.19
C LYS A 31 6.52 -7.28 12.38
N GLU A 32 6.36 -5.97 12.50
CA GLU A 32 5.04 -5.35 12.61
C GLU A 32 4.24 -5.51 11.33
N MET A 33 4.88 -5.34 10.17
CA MET A 33 4.20 -5.47 8.88
C MET A 33 3.81 -6.94 8.58
N ILE A 34 4.63 -7.91 8.98
CA ILE A 34 4.28 -9.33 8.93
C ILE A 34 3.04 -9.61 9.79
N ARG A 35 2.98 -9.12 11.02
CA ARG A 35 1.80 -9.29 11.89
C ARG A 35 0.53 -8.65 11.32
N ARG A 36 0.66 -7.52 10.62
CA ARG A 36 -0.47 -6.89 9.91
C ARG A 36 -0.94 -7.73 8.74
N ALA A 37 -0.02 -8.27 7.96
CA ALA A 37 -0.36 -9.19 6.87
C ALA A 37 -1.06 -10.45 7.40
N ASP A 38 -0.63 -10.98 8.55
CA ASP A 38 -1.29 -12.11 9.21
C ASP A 38 -2.72 -11.75 9.65
N LEU A 39 -2.93 -10.56 10.23
CA LEU A 39 -4.25 -10.08 10.62
C LEU A 39 -5.18 -9.90 9.40
N ILE A 40 -4.67 -9.31 8.32
CA ILE A 40 -5.42 -9.18 7.06
C ILE A 40 -5.83 -10.56 6.54
N ALA A 41 -4.90 -11.49 6.50
CA ALA A 41 -5.16 -12.84 6.04
C ALA A 41 -6.19 -13.57 6.92
N ALA A 42 -6.11 -13.42 8.23
CA ALA A 42 -7.08 -14.00 9.16
C ALA A 42 -8.50 -13.45 8.92
N PHE A 43 -8.63 -12.15 8.69
CA PHE A 43 -9.91 -11.51 8.36
C PHE A 43 -10.48 -12.02 7.03
N VAL A 44 -9.65 -12.05 5.99
CA VAL A 44 -10.03 -12.55 4.65
C VAL A 44 -10.47 -14.01 4.70
N ASN A 45 -9.70 -14.86 5.40
CA ASN A 45 -10.00 -16.27 5.56
C ASN A 45 -11.27 -16.51 6.39
N HIS A 46 -11.52 -15.70 7.42
CA HIS A 46 -12.76 -15.76 8.18
C HIS A 46 -13.99 -15.47 7.30
N GLY A 47 -13.87 -14.55 6.36
CA GLY A 47 -14.91 -14.24 5.38
C GLY A 47 -15.00 -15.23 4.20
N GLU A 48 -14.17 -16.28 4.18
CA GLU A 48 -14.08 -17.27 3.10
C GLU A 48 -13.85 -16.67 1.71
N LEU A 49 -13.19 -15.50 1.67
CA LEU A 49 -12.91 -14.79 0.44
C LEU A 49 -11.72 -15.40 -0.30
N GLN A 50 -11.87 -15.62 -1.60
CA GLN A 50 -10.78 -16.09 -2.43
C GLN A 50 -9.98 -14.94 -2.99
N VAL A 51 -8.67 -14.93 -2.75
CA VAL A 51 -7.77 -13.86 -3.20
C VAL A 51 -6.84 -14.38 -4.30
N ARG A 52 -7.01 -13.86 -5.51
CA ARG A 52 -6.17 -14.12 -6.68
C ARG A 52 -5.46 -12.85 -7.18
N SER A 53 -5.86 -11.70 -6.68
CA SER A 53 -5.24 -10.41 -7.02
C SER A 53 -5.19 -9.50 -5.80
N ILE A 54 -4.03 -8.91 -5.55
CA ILE A 54 -3.76 -8.00 -4.44
C ILE A 54 -3.25 -6.68 -5.00
N LEU A 55 -3.87 -5.57 -4.61
CA LEU A 55 -3.34 -4.22 -4.77
C LEU A 55 -2.90 -3.69 -3.40
N ASP A 56 -1.62 -3.39 -3.28
CA ASP A 56 -1.05 -2.76 -2.08
C ASP A 56 -0.73 -1.29 -2.39
N VAL A 57 -1.57 -0.40 -1.87
CA VAL A 57 -1.53 1.04 -2.14
C VAL A 57 -0.63 1.75 -1.14
N GLY A 58 0.36 2.47 -1.64
CA GLY A 58 1.41 3.02 -0.79
C GLY A 58 2.27 1.92 -0.18
N CYS A 59 2.63 0.93 -0.99
CA CYS A 59 3.31 -0.29 -0.53
C CYS A 59 4.71 -0.05 0.06
N GLY A 60 5.28 1.14 -0.14
CA GLY A 60 6.57 1.53 0.43
C GLY A 60 7.68 0.55 0.08
N LEU A 61 8.34 -0.01 1.09
CA LEU A 61 9.38 -1.03 0.93
C LEU A 61 8.82 -2.44 0.57
N GLY A 62 7.51 -2.60 0.48
CA GLY A 62 6.87 -3.89 0.20
C GLY A 62 6.96 -4.89 1.36
N LEU A 63 7.03 -4.42 2.60
CA LEU A 63 7.27 -5.28 3.77
C LEU A 63 6.15 -6.28 4.06
N MET A 64 4.92 -6.07 3.56
CA MET A 64 3.82 -7.03 3.67
C MET A 64 3.78 -8.05 2.53
N ARG A 65 4.42 -7.77 1.40
CA ARG A 65 4.29 -8.54 0.17
C ARG A 65 4.50 -10.04 0.36
N ASP A 66 5.65 -10.42 0.90
CA ASP A 66 6.03 -11.83 0.98
C ASP A 66 5.12 -12.59 1.94
N GLN A 67 4.69 -11.97 3.03
CA GLN A 67 3.77 -12.59 3.98
C GLN A 67 2.36 -12.71 3.39
N LEU A 68 1.87 -11.70 2.69
CA LEU A 68 0.58 -11.80 1.98
C LEU A 68 0.61 -12.92 0.93
N LEU A 69 1.70 -13.05 0.16
CA LEU A 69 1.85 -14.12 -0.82
C LEU A 69 2.02 -15.52 -0.20
N ARG A 70 2.51 -15.63 1.03
CA ARG A 70 2.47 -16.91 1.78
C ARG A 70 1.05 -17.33 2.12
N HIS A 71 0.20 -16.39 2.53
CA HIS A 71 -1.21 -16.65 2.82
C HIS A 71 -2.03 -16.87 1.55
N PHE A 72 -1.69 -16.16 0.49
CA PHE A 72 -2.42 -16.20 -0.79
C PHE A 72 -1.47 -16.58 -1.94
N PRO A 73 -0.98 -17.83 -1.98
CA PRO A 73 0.08 -18.24 -2.92
C PRO A 73 -0.32 -18.21 -4.39
N ARG A 74 -1.62 -18.15 -4.68
CA ARG A 74 -2.16 -18.03 -6.05
C ARG A 74 -2.42 -16.58 -6.46
N ALA A 75 -2.18 -15.62 -5.56
CA ALA A 75 -2.44 -14.21 -5.84
C ALA A 75 -1.32 -13.57 -6.64
N LYS A 76 -1.69 -12.70 -7.58
CA LYS A 76 -0.79 -11.75 -8.19
C LYS A 76 -0.74 -10.48 -7.34
N TYR A 77 0.43 -10.10 -6.89
CA TYR A 77 0.65 -8.88 -6.12
C TYR A 77 1.00 -7.70 -7.04
N THR A 78 0.34 -6.57 -6.79
CA THR A 78 0.60 -5.30 -7.46
C THR A 78 0.89 -4.24 -6.41
N GLY A 79 2.11 -3.72 -6.38
CA GLY A 79 2.50 -2.59 -5.53
C GLY A 79 2.27 -1.28 -6.26
N LEU A 80 1.53 -0.36 -5.63
CA LEU A 80 1.31 1.01 -6.10
C LEU A 80 2.00 1.98 -5.13
N GLU A 81 2.83 2.88 -5.65
CA GLU A 81 3.61 3.80 -4.83
C GLU A 81 3.75 5.17 -5.53
N VAL A 82 3.69 6.26 -4.78
CA VAL A 82 3.90 7.61 -5.34
C VAL A 82 5.37 7.98 -5.47
N SER A 83 6.24 7.35 -4.68
CA SER A 83 7.67 7.61 -4.67
C SER A 83 8.35 7.03 -5.90
N GLN A 84 8.86 7.91 -6.77
CA GLN A 84 9.68 7.48 -7.91
C GLN A 84 10.89 6.68 -7.46
N TYR A 85 11.54 7.10 -6.38
CA TYR A 85 12.70 6.39 -5.81
C TYR A 85 12.39 4.91 -5.49
N LEU A 86 11.25 4.63 -4.86
CA LEU A 86 10.86 3.26 -4.53
C LEU A 86 10.37 2.48 -5.75
N CYS A 87 9.68 3.13 -6.68
CA CYS A 87 9.27 2.51 -7.92
C CYS A 87 10.48 2.05 -8.74
N ASP A 88 11.50 2.90 -8.88
CA ASP A 88 12.74 2.55 -9.58
C ASP A 88 13.50 1.42 -8.87
N LYS A 89 13.51 1.44 -7.53
CA LYS A 89 14.25 0.46 -6.72
C LYS A 89 13.61 -0.92 -6.67
N TYR A 90 12.28 -0.98 -6.59
CA TYR A 90 11.55 -2.23 -6.33
C TYR A 90 10.63 -2.66 -7.49
N GLY A 91 10.52 -1.85 -8.54
CA GLY A 91 9.67 -2.16 -9.69
C GLY A 91 8.17 -1.99 -9.42
N TRP A 92 7.81 -1.10 -8.49
CA TRP A 92 6.40 -0.77 -8.23
C TRP A 92 5.80 0.06 -9.35
N ILE A 93 4.47 0.04 -9.47
CA ILE A 93 3.75 0.95 -10.37
C ILE A 93 3.68 2.32 -9.69
N GLN A 94 4.14 3.36 -10.39
CA GLN A 94 4.00 4.72 -9.89
C GLN A 94 2.57 5.21 -10.07
N GLY A 95 1.97 5.70 -8.99
CA GLY A 95 0.62 6.25 -9.03
C GLY A 95 0.06 6.56 -7.64
N SER A 96 -1.09 7.19 -7.61
CA SER A 96 -1.77 7.56 -6.38
C SER A 96 -3.08 6.81 -6.18
N ALA A 97 -3.51 6.67 -4.92
CA ALA A 97 -4.80 6.09 -4.56
C ALA A 97 -5.97 6.78 -5.27
N ALA A 98 -5.87 8.09 -5.52
CA ALA A 98 -6.94 8.89 -6.09
C ALA A 98 -7.14 8.71 -7.59
N THR A 99 -6.09 8.35 -8.32
CA THR A 99 -6.10 8.40 -9.80
C THR A 99 -5.69 7.09 -10.47
N PHE A 100 -5.21 6.10 -9.72
CA PHE A 100 -4.79 4.83 -10.31
C PHE A 100 -5.96 4.11 -10.97
N GLU A 101 -5.71 3.59 -12.16
CA GLU A 101 -6.66 2.79 -12.92
C GLU A 101 -6.09 1.40 -13.19
N ALA A 102 -6.97 0.41 -13.20
CA ALA A 102 -6.65 -0.95 -13.56
C ALA A 102 -7.73 -1.52 -14.48
N PRO A 103 -7.39 -2.46 -15.38
CA PRO A 103 -8.35 -3.05 -16.30
C PRO A 103 -9.41 -3.92 -15.61
N ARG A 104 -9.12 -4.40 -14.39
CA ARG A 104 -10.02 -5.21 -13.56
C ARG A 104 -9.88 -4.84 -12.11
N PRO A 105 -10.94 -4.96 -11.30
CA PRO A 105 -10.86 -4.83 -9.85
C PRO A 105 -9.98 -5.94 -9.24
N PHE A 106 -9.50 -5.67 -8.02
CA PHE A 106 -8.71 -6.60 -7.22
C PHE A 106 -9.58 -7.30 -6.18
N ASP A 107 -9.20 -8.53 -5.81
CA ASP A 107 -9.89 -9.28 -4.76
C ASP A 107 -9.56 -8.74 -3.37
N LEU A 108 -8.32 -8.28 -3.17
CA LEU A 108 -7.84 -7.64 -1.94
C LEU A 108 -7.16 -6.32 -2.27
N VAL A 109 -7.63 -5.24 -1.66
CA VAL A 109 -6.99 -3.93 -1.71
C VAL A 109 -6.50 -3.55 -0.33
N VAL A 110 -5.19 -3.44 -0.16
CA VAL A 110 -4.54 -3.00 1.07
C VAL A 110 -4.13 -1.54 0.92
N CYS A 111 -4.52 -0.70 1.86
CA CYS A 111 -4.10 0.70 1.92
C CYS A 111 -3.79 1.05 3.37
N TYR A 112 -2.55 0.91 3.76
CA TYR A 112 -2.10 1.12 5.13
C TYR A 112 -1.20 2.34 5.21
N ASP A 113 -1.53 3.24 6.14
CA ASP A 113 -0.70 4.40 6.50
C ASP A 113 -0.47 5.39 5.33
N VAL A 114 -1.49 5.60 4.50
CA VAL A 114 -1.44 6.45 3.30
C VAL A 114 -2.29 7.72 3.45
N PHE A 115 -3.53 7.59 3.90
CA PHE A 115 -4.51 8.68 3.86
C PHE A 115 -4.16 9.86 4.75
N GLN A 116 -3.37 9.67 5.81
CA GLN A 116 -2.91 10.76 6.65
C GLN A 116 -2.01 11.78 5.93
N TYR A 117 -1.41 11.39 4.81
CA TYR A 117 -0.58 12.27 3.99
C TYR A 117 -1.38 13.04 2.95
N LEU A 118 -2.67 12.72 2.78
CA LEU A 118 -3.52 13.33 1.79
C LEU A 118 -4.41 14.43 2.40
N PRO A 119 -4.65 15.54 1.70
CA PRO A 119 -5.71 16.46 2.04
C PRO A 119 -7.08 15.80 1.92
N VAL A 120 -8.11 16.41 2.53
CA VAL A 120 -9.46 15.84 2.59
C VAL A 120 -10.03 15.49 1.22
N ARG A 121 -9.93 16.39 0.23
CA ARG A 121 -10.46 16.13 -1.11
C ARG A 121 -9.77 14.97 -1.84
N PRO A 122 -8.43 14.96 -1.97
CA PRO A 122 -7.71 13.80 -2.50
C PRO A 122 -7.93 12.51 -1.69
N ALA A 123 -8.04 12.57 -0.38
CA ALA A 123 -8.35 11.40 0.46
C ALA A 123 -9.73 10.83 0.12
N ALA A 124 -10.76 11.68 0.02
CA ALA A 124 -12.10 11.27 -0.38
C ALA A 124 -12.14 10.67 -1.79
N ALA A 125 -11.41 11.28 -2.74
CA ALA A 125 -11.24 10.73 -4.09
C ALA A 125 -10.55 9.37 -4.07
N GLY A 126 -9.50 9.23 -3.25
CA GLY A 126 -8.79 7.97 -3.04
C GLY A 126 -9.71 6.87 -2.52
N LEU A 127 -10.49 7.14 -1.48
CA LEU A 127 -11.44 6.16 -0.94
C LEU A 127 -12.45 5.68 -1.98
N ARG A 128 -13.04 6.61 -2.74
CA ARG A 128 -13.97 6.25 -3.85
C ARG A 128 -13.29 5.43 -4.93
N ASN A 129 -12.06 5.78 -5.29
CA ASN A 129 -11.31 5.04 -6.30
C ASN A 129 -10.94 3.63 -5.83
N LEU A 130 -10.47 3.49 -4.58
CA LEU A 130 -10.14 2.18 -4.02
C LEU A 130 -11.40 1.30 -3.89
N ALA A 131 -12.55 1.86 -3.52
CA ALA A 131 -13.82 1.13 -3.50
C ALA A 131 -14.18 0.60 -4.90
N ARG A 132 -13.95 1.39 -5.96
CA ARG A 132 -14.16 0.97 -7.35
C ARG A 132 -13.18 -0.12 -7.80
N LEU A 133 -11.94 -0.06 -7.32
CA LEU A 133 -10.88 -1.03 -7.65
C LEU A 133 -10.96 -2.33 -6.85
N CYS A 134 -11.83 -2.39 -5.84
CA CYS A 134 -11.99 -3.55 -4.97
C CYS A 134 -13.28 -4.31 -5.31
N GLN A 135 -13.18 -5.62 -5.54
CA GLN A 135 -14.34 -6.50 -5.71
C GLN A 135 -14.50 -7.48 -4.53
N GLY A 136 -13.53 -7.58 -3.67
CA GLY A 136 -13.54 -8.44 -2.47
C GLY A 136 -13.47 -7.62 -1.19
N VAL A 137 -12.29 -7.41 -0.66
CA VAL A 137 -12.03 -6.70 0.59
C VAL A 137 -10.74 -5.86 0.51
#